data_4b8519008c89c0e93f6a41a4e367961d
#
_entry.id   4b8519008c89c0e93f6a41a4e367961d
#
_cell.length_a   1.000
_cell.length_b   1.000
_cell.length_c   1.000
_cell.angle_alpha   90.00
_cell.angle_beta   90.00
_cell.angle_gamma   90.00
#
_symmetry.space_group_name_H-M   'P 1'
#
loop_
_entity.id
_entity.type
_entity.pdbx_description
1 polymer ?
#
loop_
_entity_poly.entity_id
_entity_poly.type
_entity_poly.pdbx_seq_one_letter_code
_entity_poly.pdbx_strand_id
1 'polypeptide(L)'
;MWKGIGLNKNKNDLHELMIDTDEIVLKPLLGEDISWFDRWLRKDYIYKWLCPDGEEQKEAWLDEVNNRDGKYDFMKHFIVYYKDKKIGYCLYADCFFLKDLEEEGHGFESLYGDISEKNHTYEIGYLIGEEEYLNRGIGKMIIRKLEEKIIELGGREIAADPSEENVASIKVLLSNGFKKKSDGDYRKII
;
A
#
# COMPACT_ATOMS: atom_id res chain seq x y z
N MET A 1 42.11 -19.46 -20.53
CA MET A 1 41.02 -19.70 -21.47
C MET A 1 39.77 -19.96 -20.65
N TRP A 2 39.00 -18.91 -20.33
CA TRP A 2 37.75 -18.98 -19.54
C TRP A 2 36.58 -19.06 -20.49
N LYS A 3 35.90 -20.17 -20.53
CA LYS A 3 34.64 -20.32 -21.28
C LYS A 3 33.52 -19.73 -20.44
N GLY A 4 32.90 -18.66 -20.94
CA GLY A 4 31.70 -18.08 -20.36
C GLY A 4 30.53 -19.06 -20.47
N ILE A 5 29.90 -19.32 -19.33
CA ILE A 5 28.60 -20.01 -19.27
C ILE A 5 27.55 -18.93 -19.54
N GLY A 6 27.07 -18.90 -20.77
CA GLY A 6 25.92 -18.11 -21.16
C GLY A 6 24.66 -18.67 -20.49
N LEU A 7 24.13 -17.98 -19.50
CA LEU A 7 22.78 -18.21 -18.99
C LEU A 7 21.80 -17.69 -20.02
N ASN A 8 21.37 -18.61 -20.90
CA ASN A 8 20.24 -18.38 -21.78
C ASN A 8 18.95 -18.45 -20.93
N LYS A 9 18.55 -17.34 -20.31
CA LYS A 9 17.24 -17.24 -19.66
C LYS A 9 16.18 -17.31 -20.76
N ASN A 10 15.48 -18.41 -20.82
CA ASN A 10 14.38 -18.66 -21.75
C ASN A 10 13.33 -17.55 -21.59
N LYS A 11 12.84 -16.97 -22.68
CA LYS A 11 11.73 -16.00 -22.67
C LYS A 11 10.46 -16.57 -22.00
N ASN A 12 10.31 -17.89 -21.96
CA ASN A 12 9.20 -18.58 -21.32
C ASN A 12 9.27 -18.48 -19.78
N ASP A 13 10.48 -18.47 -19.18
CA ASP A 13 10.66 -18.32 -17.72
C ASP A 13 10.22 -16.95 -17.22
N LEU A 14 10.29 -15.91 -18.06
CA LEU A 14 9.84 -14.56 -17.73
C LEU A 14 8.31 -14.43 -17.81
N HIS A 15 7.64 -15.23 -18.64
CA HIS A 15 6.17 -15.22 -18.76
C HIS A 15 5.50 -15.92 -17.57
N GLU A 16 6.12 -16.98 -17.01
CA GLU A 16 5.65 -17.65 -15.79
C GLU A 16 5.78 -16.77 -14.53
N LEU A 17 6.69 -15.77 -14.55
CA LEU A 17 6.90 -14.83 -13.45
C LEU A 17 6.00 -13.59 -13.54
N MET A 18 5.36 -13.33 -14.67
CA MET A 18 4.43 -12.22 -14.83
C MET A 18 3.04 -12.62 -14.36
N ILE A 19 2.57 -11.97 -13.30
CA ILE A 19 1.19 -12.12 -12.84
C ILE A 19 0.29 -11.30 -13.76
N ASP A 20 -0.76 -11.91 -14.29
CA ASP A 20 -1.77 -11.21 -15.07
C ASP A 20 -2.49 -10.17 -14.18
N THR A 21 -2.54 -8.93 -14.66
CA THR A 21 -3.11 -7.80 -13.93
C THR A 21 -4.60 -7.99 -13.65
N ASP A 22 -5.31 -8.70 -14.51
CA ASP A 22 -6.75 -8.95 -14.38
C ASP A 22 -7.07 -9.94 -13.23
N GLU A 23 -6.07 -10.68 -12.75
CA GLU A 23 -6.22 -11.62 -11.64
C GLU A 23 -6.08 -10.99 -10.24
N ILE A 24 -5.66 -9.71 -10.13
CA ILE A 24 -5.60 -8.99 -8.86
C ILE A 24 -6.95 -8.33 -8.58
N VAL A 25 -7.56 -8.73 -7.46
CA VAL A 25 -8.85 -8.20 -7.01
C VAL A 25 -8.72 -7.61 -5.61
N LEU A 26 -9.23 -6.39 -5.41
CA LEU A 26 -9.37 -5.77 -4.09
C LEU A 26 -10.79 -6.01 -3.58
N LYS A 27 -10.91 -6.75 -2.48
CA LYS A 27 -12.20 -6.98 -1.80
C LYS A 27 -12.22 -6.22 -0.47
N PRO A 28 -13.32 -5.57 -0.08
CA PRO A 28 -13.42 -4.93 1.22
C PRO A 28 -13.00 -5.88 2.35
N LEU A 29 -12.23 -5.37 3.31
CA LEU A 29 -11.80 -6.13 4.48
C LEU A 29 -13.02 -6.39 5.38
N LEU A 30 -13.28 -7.65 5.68
CA LEU A 30 -14.34 -8.10 6.59
C LEU A 30 -13.77 -8.41 7.98
N GLY A 31 -14.63 -8.53 8.98
CA GLY A 31 -14.20 -8.87 10.34
C GLY A 31 -13.38 -10.16 10.45
N GLU A 32 -13.70 -11.16 9.61
CA GLU A 32 -12.96 -12.43 9.52
C GLU A 32 -11.55 -12.29 8.92
N ASP A 33 -11.29 -11.17 8.23
CA ASP A 33 -9.99 -10.91 7.60
C ASP A 33 -8.97 -10.30 8.56
N ILE A 34 -9.41 -9.75 9.70
CA ILE A 34 -8.55 -9.07 10.67
C ILE A 34 -7.43 -10.01 11.17
N SER A 35 -7.75 -11.29 11.36
CA SER A 35 -6.76 -12.30 11.75
C SER A 35 -5.66 -12.52 10.70
N TRP A 36 -5.98 -12.34 9.41
CA TRP A 36 -4.99 -12.38 8.33
C TRP A 36 -4.09 -11.15 8.36
N PHE A 37 -4.68 -9.97 8.55
CA PHE A 37 -3.94 -8.72 8.66
C PHE A 37 -2.98 -8.73 9.86
N ASP A 38 -3.44 -9.11 11.08
CA ASP A 38 -2.59 -9.26 12.26
C ASP A 38 -1.43 -10.24 12.01
N ARG A 39 -1.72 -11.38 11.38
CA ARG A 39 -0.66 -12.35 11.02
C ARG A 39 0.38 -11.75 10.08
N TRP A 40 -0.02 -10.96 9.09
CA TRP A 40 0.90 -10.31 8.17
C TRP A 40 1.72 -9.22 8.86
N LEU A 41 1.12 -8.42 9.73
CA LEU A 41 1.84 -7.41 10.50
C LEU A 41 2.98 -8.01 11.35
N ARG A 42 2.89 -9.28 11.77
CA ARG A 42 3.94 -9.98 12.54
C ARG A 42 5.11 -10.51 11.72
N LYS A 43 5.05 -10.42 10.40
CA LYS A 43 6.16 -10.85 9.53
C LYS A 43 7.26 -9.79 9.54
N ASP A 44 8.51 -10.16 9.84
CA ASP A 44 9.65 -9.25 10.01
C ASP A 44 9.79 -8.25 8.86
N TYR A 45 9.61 -8.70 7.60
CA TYR A 45 9.76 -7.87 6.43
C TYR A 45 8.61 -6.86 6.25
N ILE A 46 7.49 -7.01 6.97
CA ILE A 46 6.37 -6.07 7.04
C ILE A 46 6.48 -5.22 8.30
N TYR A 47 6.68 -5.89 9.46
CA TYR A 47 6.72 -5.27 10.78
C TYR A 47 7.67 -4.07 10.84
N LYS A 48 8.88 -4.23 10.32
CA LYS A 48 9.89 -3.16 10.30
C LYS A 48 9.48 -1.87 9.59
N TRP A 49 8.48 -1.94 8.67
CA TRP A 49 8.02 -0.79 7.92
C TRP A 49 6.70 -0.22 8.42
N LEU A 50 5.81 -1.08 8.91
CA LEU A 50 4.48 -0.67 9.37
C LEU A 50 4.39 -0.53 10.89
N CYS A 51 5.34 -1.09 11.61
CA CYS A 51 5.37 -1.05 13.07
C CYS A 51 6.78 -0.67 13.59
N PRO A 52 7.44 0.41 13.06
CA PRO A 52 8.78 0.80 13.52
C PRO A 52 8.81 1.14 15.01
N ASP A 53 7.70 1.61 15.59
CA ASP A 53 7.53 1.92 17.01
C ASP A 53 7.08 0.71 17.85
N GLY A 54 7.03 -0.47 17.24
CA GLY A 54 6.78 -1.74 17.93
C GLY A 54 5.30 -2.11 18.06
N GLU A 55 4.97 -2.81 19.18
CA GLU A 55 3.62 -3.36 19.40
C GLU A 55 2.55 -2.28 19.50
N GLU A 56 2.85 -1.11 20.03
CA GLU A 56 1.89 0.00 20.15
C GLU A 56 1.38 0.43 18.77
N GLN A 57 2.27 0.59 17.80
CA GLN A 57 1.87 0.93 16.44
C GLN A 57 1.13 -0.22 15.75
N LYS A 58 1.50 -1.46 16.03
CA LYS A 58 0.73 -2.61 15.53
C LYS A 58 -0.70 -2.62 16.09
N GLU A 59 -0.87 -2.31 17.38
CA GLU A 59 -2.19 -2.20 17.99
C GLU A 59 -3.00 -1.05 17.40
N ALA A 60 -2.36 0.08 17.07
CA ALA A 60 -3.01 1.18 16.36
C ALA A 60 -3.56 0.73 15.00
N TRP A 61 -2.77 0.01 14.19
CA TRP A 61 -3.24 -0.60 12.94
C TRP A 61 -4.44 -1.53 13.13
N LEU A 62 -4.44 -2.33 14.20
CA LEU A 62 -5.56 -3.22 14.51
C LEU A 62 -6.79 -2.44 15.00
N ASP A 63 -6.60 -1.34 15.73
CA ASP A 63 -7.70 -0.45 16.12
C ASP A 63 -8.36 0.20 14.90
N GLU A 64 -7.59 0.67 13.93
CA GLU A 64 -8.11 1.24 12.69
C GLU A 64 -9.02 0.24 11.96
N VAL A 65 -8.54 -0.97 11.70
CA VAL A 65 -9.34 -1.97 10.96
C VAL A 65 -10.54 -2.49 11.77
N ASN A 66 -10.47 -2.50 13.10
CA ASN A 66 -11.59 -2.87 13.96
C ASN A 66 -12.67 -1.78 14.01
N ASN A 67 -12.27 -0.50 13.93
CA ASN A 67 -13.18 0.65 14.00
C ASN A 67 -13.42 1.32 12.64
N ARG A 68 -13.16 0.61 11.53
CA ARG A 68 -13.25 1.09 10.14
C ARG A 68 -14.65 1.57 9.72
N ASP A 69 -15.70 1.07 10.36
CA ASP A 69 -17.09 1.46 10.10
C ASP A 69 -17.58 2.57 11.05
N GLY A 70 -16.67 3.13 11.85
CA GLY A 70 -16.94 4.15 12.86
C GLY A 70 -15.95 5.31 12.78
N LYS A 71 -15.02 5.39 13.74
CA LYS A 71 -14.03 6.47 13.87
C LYS A 71 -13.20 6.67 12.59
N TYR A 72 -12.90 5.58 11.87
CA TYR A 72 -12.04 5.57 10.69
C TYR A 72 -12.80 5.31 9.38
N ASP A 73 -14.07 5.73 9.29
CA ASP A 73 -14.90 5.47 8.10
C ASP A 73 -14.43 6.19 6.83
N PHE A 74 -13.55 7.19 6.94
CA PHE A 74 -12.86 7.85 5.84
C PHE A 74 -11.68 7.04 5.28
N MET A 75 -11.29 5.96 5.94
CA MET A 75 -10.30 4.98 5.49
C MET A 75 -11.02 3.74 4.95
N LYS A 76 -10.62 3.25 3.79
CA LYS A 76 -11.19 2.03 3.21
C LYS A 76 -10.13 0.97 3.06
N HIS A 77 -10.38 -0.15 3.72
CA HIS A 77 -9.46 -1.27 3.86
C HIS A 77 -9.85 -2.41 2.95
N PHE A 78 -8.87 -3.02 2.29
CA PHE A 78 -9.10 -4.11 1.34
C PHE A 78 -8.13 -5.26 1.57
N ILE A 79 -8.63 -6.48 1.36
CA ILE A 79 -7.79 -7.65 1.15
C ILE A 79 -7.46 -7.77 -0.33
N VAL A 80 -6.18 -7.94 -0.61
CA VAL A 80 -5.68 -8.19 -1.96
C VAL A 80 -5.76 -9.67 -2.26
N TYR A 81 -6.49 -10.01 -3.31
CA TYR A 81 -6.56 -11.37 -3.83
C TYR A 81 -5.77 -11.48 -5.12
N TYR A 82 -5.05 -12.59 -5.25
CA TYR A 82 -4.55 -13.08 -6.53
C TYR A 82 -5.25 -14.40 -6.82
N LYS A 83 -6.05 -14.44 -7.89
CA LYS A 83 -7.03 -15.50 -8.09
C LYS A 83 -7.93 -15.62 -6.83
N ASP A 84 -8.01 -16.79 -6.23
CA ASP A 84 -8.82 -17.01 -5.02
C ASP A 84 -8.02 -16.95 -3.70
N LYS A 85 -6.73 -16.58 -3.76
CA LYS A 85 -5.85 -16.54 -2.59
C LYS A 85 -5.74 -15.13 -2.03
N LYS A 86 -5.88 -14.99 -0.72
CA LYS A 86 -5.54 -13.77 0.03
C LYS A 86 -4.02 -13.64 0.05
N ILE A 87 -3.48 -12.55 -0.51
CA ILE A 87 -2.03 -12.37 -0.66
C ILE A 87 -1.50 -11.09 -0.03
N GLY A 88 -2.37 -10.19 0.40
CA GLY A 88 -1.95 -8.93 0.98
C GLY A 88 -3.13 -8.06 1.37
N TYR A 89 -2.79 -6.83 1.71
CA TYR A 89 -3.71 -5.81 2.18
C TYR A 89 -3.38 -4.49 1.53
N CYS A 90 -4.38 -3.63 1.37
CA CYS A 90 -4.19 -2.23 0.99
C CYS A 90 -5.33 -1.37 1.52
N LEU A 91 -5.07 -0.06 1.54
CA LEU A 91 -6.06 0.93 1.93
C LEU A 91 -5.95 2.18 1.06
N TYR A 92 -6.99 3.00 1.10
CA TYR A 92 -6.91 4.43 0.86
C TYR A 92 -7.62 5.20 1.97
N ALA A 93 -7.16 6.43 2.23
CA ALA A 93 -7.74 7.34 3.20
C ALA A 93 -7.86 8.75 2.61
N ASP A 94 -8.96 9.45 2.89
CA ASP A 94 -9.09 10.85 2.49
C ASP A 94 -8.22 11.74 3.37
N CYS A 95 -7.21 12.38 2.78
CA CYS A 95 -6.22 13.21 3.48
C CYS A 95 -6.85 14.42 4.19
N PHE A 96 -8.04 14.87 3.76
CA PHE A 96 -8.76 15.94 4.46
C PHE A 96 -9.08 15.57 5.92
N PHE A 97 -9.40 14.30 6.18
CA PHE A 97 -9.69 13.81 7.53
C PHE A 97 -8.44 13.34 8.25
N LEU A 98 -7.43 12.82 7.52
CA LEU A 98 -6.16 12.39 8.12
C LEU A 98 -5.44 13.52 8.84
N LYS A 99 -5.43 14.74 8.26
CA LYS A 99 -4.74 15.89 8.86
C LYS A 99 -5.25 16.26 10.25
N ASP A 100 -6.54 15.99 10.52
CA ASP A 100 -7.21 16.29 11.78
C ASP A 100 -7.15 15.09 12.75
N LEU A 101 -6.59 13.96 12.32
CA LEU A 101 -6.38 12.79 13.17
C LEU A 101 -5.15 13.04 14.04
N GLU A 102 -5.30 13.89 15.07
CA GLU A 102 -4.32 14.09 16.12
C GLU A 102 -4.26 12.84 17.03
N GLU A 103 -3.74 11.77 16.51
CA GLU A 103 -3.17 10.73 17.34
C GLU A 103 -1.71 11.11 17.55
N GLU A 104 -1.33 11.30 18.81
CA GLU A 104 -0.04 11.80 19.26
C GLU A 104 1.12 11.17 18.47
N GLY A 105 1.78 11.96 17.62
CA GLY A 105 3.04 11.61 16.99
C GLY A 105 3.03 11.17 15.53
N HIS A 106 1.89 11.08 14.83
CA HIS A 106 1.87 10.61 13.43
C HIS A 106 2.29 11.64 12.38
N GLY A 107 2.38 12.93 12.71
CA GLY A 107 2.88 13.95 11.79
C GLY A 107 1.99 14.23 10.57
N PHE A 108 0.75 13.73 10.54
CA PHE A 108 -0.18 13.92 9.41
C PHE A 108 -0.50 15.38 9.15
N GLU A 109 -0.52 16.25 10.18
CA GLU A 109 -0.68 17.70 9.99
C GLU A 109 0.44 18.27 9.14
N SER A 110 1.68 17.82 9.32
CA SER A 110 2.82 18.30 8.54
C SER A 110 2.80 17.82 7.09
N LEU A 111 2.21 16.65 6.82
CA LEU A 111 2.11 16.05 5.48
C LEU A 111 0.88 16.57 4.70
N TYR A 112 -0.25 16.77 5.39
CA TYR A 112 -1.55 17.01 4.76
C TYR A 112 -2.23 18.30 5.21
N GLY A 113 -1.55 19.16 5.99
CA GLY A 113 -2.10 20.42 6.50
C GLY A 113 -2.55 21.40 5.41
N ASP A 114 -2.00 21.30 4.20
CA ASP A 114 -2.38 22.09 3.03
C ASP A 114 -3.67 21.58 2.32
N ILE A 115 -4.16 20.38 2.66
CA ILE A 115 -5.36 19.81 2.04
C ILE A 115 -6.61 20.46 2.60
N SER A 116 -7.33 21.21 1.76
CA SER A 116 -8.53 21.98 2.11
C SER A 116 -9.84 21.39 1.61
N GLU A 117 -9.79 20.43 0.67
CA GLU A 117 -10.97 19.87 0.03
C GLU A 117 -11.10 18.36 0.33
N LYS A 118 -12.31 17.95 0.73
CA LYS A 118 -12.68 16.53 0.85
C LYS A 118 -12.69 15.85 -0.52
N ASN A 119 -12.38 14.58 -0.52
CA ASN A 119 -12.37 13.74 -1.73
C ASN A 119 -11.43 14.25 -2.85
N HIS A 120 -10.47 15.11 -2.52
CA HIS A 120 -9.51 15.62 -3.49
C HIS A 120 -8.22 14.78 -3.50
N THR A 121 -7.59 14.64 -2.35
CA THR A 121 -6.31 13.92 -2.17
C THR A 121 -6.52 12.71 -1.26
N TYR A 122 -6.04 11.56 -1.72
CA TYR A 122 -6.11 10.31 -0.97
C TYR A 122 -4.73 9.76 -0.69
N GLU A 123 -4.46 9.41 0.56
CA GLU A 123 -3.31 8.59 0.91
C GLU A 123 -3.57 7.13 0.57
N ILE A 124 -2.53 6.41 0.13
CA ILE A 124 -2.60 4.97 -0.10
C ILE A 124 -1.54 4.22 0.69
N GLY A 125 -1.93 3.07 1.23
CA GLY A 125 -1.03 2.10 1.84
C GLY A 125 -1.22 0.70 1.27
N TYR A 126 -0.16 -0.12 1.26
CA TYR A 126 -0.27 -1.52 0.86
C TYR A 126 0.84 -2.38 1.46
N LEU A 127 0.54 -3.66 1.61
CA LEU A 127 1.52 -4.71 1.90
C LEU A 127 1.24 -5.96 1.07
N ILE A 128 2.29 -6.71 0.75
CA ILE A 128 2.20 -8.06 0.22
C ILE A 128 2.46 -9.00 1.38
N GLY A 129 1.42 -9.68 1.83
CA GLY A 129 1.43 -10.51 3.03
C GLY A 129 2.08 -11.88 2.84
N GLU A 130 2.12 -12.41 1.60
CA GLU A 130 2.68 -13.72 1.30
C GLU A 130 3.98 -13.59 0.49
N GLU A 131 5.09 -14.11 1.04
CA GLU A 131 6.45 -13.94 0.51
C GLU A 131 6.62 -14.45 -0.93
N GLU A 132 5.93 -15.52 -1.26
CA GLU A 132 5.97 -16.12 -2.60
C GLU A 132 5.49 -15.16 -3.71
N TYR A 133 4.82 -14.07 -3.33
CA TYR A 133 4.32 -13.04 -4.25
C TYR A 133 5.18 -11.77 -4.28
N LEU A 134 6.25 -11.71 -3.50
CA LEU A 134 7.19 -10.59 -3.54
C LEU A 134 7.96 -10.56 -4.88
N ASN A 135 8.35 -9.35 -5.30
CA ASN A 135 9.14 -9.10 -6.52
C ASN A 135 8.49 -9.57 -7.85
N ARG A 136 7.17 -9.76 -7.86
CA ARG A 136 6.38 -10.16 -9.05
C ARG A 136 5.58 -8.99 -9.66
N GLY A 137 5.87 -7.75 -9.28
CA GLY A 137 5.16 -6.58 -9.79
C GLY A 137 3.79 -6.32 -9.14
N ILE A 138 3.38 -7.13 -8.16
CA ILE A 138 2.06 -7.03 -7.49
C ILE A 138 1.84 -5.66 -6.84
N GLY A 139 2.84 -5.10 -6.16
CA GLY A 139 2.72 -3.77 -5.56
C GLY A 139 2.34 -2.70 -6.59
N LYS A 140 2.92 -2.77 -7.80
CA LYS A 140 2.57 -1.87 -8.90
C LYS A 140 1.11 -2.02 -9.32
N MET A 141 0.59 -3.23 -9.33
CA MET A 141 -0.79 -3.52 -9.72
C MET A 141 -1.79 -3.10 -8.64
N ILE A 142 -1.45 -3.30 -7.35
CA ILE A 142 -2.26 -2.83 -6.23
C ILE A 142 -2.45 -1.32 -6.34
N ILE A 143 -1.38 -0.55 -6.54
CA ILE A 143 -1.44 0.91 -6.68
C ILE A 143 -2.36 1.30 -7.85
N ARG A 144 -2.28 0.65 -9.01
CA ARG A 144 -3.17 0.92 -10.14
C ARG A 144 -4.64 0.66 -9.82
N LYS A 145 -4.93 -0.43 -9.09
CA LYS A 145 -6.30 -0.74 -8.66
C LYS A 145 -6.83 0.27 -7.64
N LEU A 146 -5.98 0.77 -6.74
CA LEU A 146 -6.34 1.86 -5.83
C LEU A 146 -6.56 3.17 -6.60
N GLU A 147 -5.71 3.49 -7.57
CA GLU A 147 -5.86 4.66 -8.45
C GLU A 147 -7.21 4.62 -9.20
N GLU A 148 -7.56 3.48 -9.83
CA GLU A 148 -8.85 3.28 -10.48
C GLU A 148 -10.02 3.60 -9.53
N LYS A 149 -9.98 3.08 -8.29
CA LYS A 149 -11.01 3.34 -7.27
C LYS A 149 -11.07 4.81 -6.85
N ILE A 150 -9.92 5.45 -6.67
CA ILE A 150 -9.86 6.86 -6.27
C ILE A 150 -10.40 7.77 -7.39
N ILE A 151 -10.09 7.47 -8.65
CA ILE A 151 -10.67 8.18 -9.81
C ILE A 151 -12.20 8.04 -9.85
N GLU A 152 -12.73 6.83 -9.59
CA GLU A 152 -14.17 6.59 -9.51
C GLU A 152 -14.85 7.43 -8.40
N LEU A 153 -14.12 7.74 -7.32
CA LEU A 153 -14.59 8.61 -6.23
C LEU A 153 -14.48 10.11 -6.56
N GLY A 154 -13.85 10.47 -7.69
CA GLY A 154 -13.61 11.86 -8.08
C GLY A 154 -12.31 12.44 -7.52
N GLY A 155 -11.44 11.63 -6.95
CA GLY A 155 -10.11 12.03 -6.49
C GLY A 155 -9.26 12.63 -7.61
N ARG A 156 -8.34 13.51 -7.25
CA ARG A 156 -7.47 14.26 -8.17
C ARG A 156 -6.00 14.05 -7.91
N GLU A 157 -5.66 13.64 -6.71
CA GLU A 157 -4.29 13.42 -6.28
C GLU A 157 -4.20 12.20 -5.37
N ILE A 158 -3.11 11.47 -5.49
CA ILE A 158 -2.78 10.36 -4.60
C ILE A 158 -1.47 10.68 -3.88
N ALA A 159 -1.44 10.46 -2.57
CA ALA A 159 -0.29 10.60 -1.70
C ALA A 159 0.18 9.24 -1.17
N ALA A 160 1.44 9.12 -0.84
CA ALA A 160 2.02 7.99 -0.12
C ALA A 160 3.28 8.44 0.62
N ASP A 161 3.46 7.96 1.85
CA ASP A 161 4.60 8.29 2.72
C ASP A 161 5.40 7.04 3.13
N PRO A 162 6.18 6.45 2.21
CA PRO A 162 7.06 5.34 2.54
C PRO A 162 8.29 5.83 3.32
N SER A 163 8.72 5.09 4.34
CA SER A 163 10.04 5.30 4.96
C SER A 163 11.12 5.45 3.88
N GLU A 164 12.05 6.39 4.05
CA GLU A 164 13.16 6.63 3.10
C GLU A 164 14.03 5.39 2.86
N GLU A 165 14.11 4.50 3.83
CA GLU A 165 14.84 3.24 3.73
C GLU A 165 14.05 2.16 2.96
N ASN A 166 12.75 2.34 2.76
CA ASN A 166 11.91 1.39 2.03
C ASN A 166 12.05 1.56 0.50
N VAL A 167 13.27 1.31 0.02
CA VAL A 167 13.63 1.44 -1.41
C VAL A 167 12.70 0.62 -2.32
N ALA A 168 12.16 -0.49 -1.84
CA ALA A 168 11.24 -1.32 -2.61
C ALA A 168 9.92 -0.59 -2.87
N SER A 169 9.30 -0.01 -1.84
CA SER A 169 8.07 0.79 -1.98
C SER A 169 8.31 2.02 -2.84
N ILE A 170 9.39 2.77 -2.59
CA ILE A 170 9.76 3.95 -3.38
C ILE A 170 9.88 3.63 -4.88
N LYS A 171 10.55 2.53 -5.25
CA LYS A 171 10.65 2.10 -6.66
C LYS A 171 9.29 1.79 -7.28
N VAL A 172 8.39 1.19 -6.52
CA VAL A 172 7.04 0.89 -6.97
C VAL A 172 6.26 2.19 -7.20
N LEU A 173 6.30 3.14 -6.27
CA LEU A 173 5.66 4.46 -6.42
C LEU A 173 6.18 5.20 -7.66
N LEU A 174 7.49 5.36 -7.79
CA LEU A 174 8.12 6.02 -8.95
C LEU A 174 7.72 5.35 -10.27
N SER A 175 7.65 4.01 -10.31
CA SER A 175 7.23 3.26 -11.51
C SER A 175 5.75 3.43 -11.86
N ASN A 176 4.93 3.93 -10.92
CA ASN A 176 3.53 4.31 -11.12
C ASN A 176 3.35 5.83 -11.38
N GLY A 177 4.44 6.59 -11.53
CA GLY A 177 4.39 8.00 -11.88
C GLY A 177 4.30 8.96 -10.70
N PHE A 178 4.48 8.49 -9.47
CA PHE A 178 4.60 9.36 -8.30
C PHE A 178 5.90 10.17 -8.36
N LYS A 179 5.88 11.34 -7.75
CA LYS A 179 7.04 12.23 -7.61
C LYS A 179 7.23 12.56 -6.14
N LYS A 180 8.50 12.53 -5.67
CA LYS A 180 8.84 12.98 -4.32
C LYS A 180 8.61 14.48 -4.21
N LYS A 181 7.94 14.90 -3.15
CA LYS A 181 7.73 16.31 -2.76
C LYS A 181 8.84 16.77 -1.83
N SER A 182 8.88 18.08 -1.57
CA SER A 182 9.91 18.70 -0.71
C SER A 182 9.77 18.32 0.77
N ASP A 183 8.56 17.98 1.21
CA ASP A 183 8.22 17.52 2.56
C ASP A 183 8.55 16.03 2.80
N GLY A 184 8.90 15.30 1.75
CA GLY A 184 9.36 13.92 1.81
C GLY A 184 8.35 12.91 1.29
N ASP A 185 7.06 13.26 1.22
CA ASP A 185 6.03 12.39 0.68
C ASP A 185 6.11 12.23 -0.86
N TYR A 186 5.35 11.29 -1.38
CA TYR A 186 5.24 11.02 -2.81
C TYR A 186 3.82 11.32 -3.27
N ARG A 187 3.68 12.15 -4.31
CA ARG A 187 2.39 12.54 -4.86
C ARG A 187 2.27 12.21 -6.34
N LYS A 188 1.04 11.93 -6.76
CA LYS A 188 0.65 11.72 -8.16
C LYS A 188 -0.67 12.42 -8.44
N ILE A 189 -0.68 13.31 -9.43
CA ILE A 189 -1.91 13.87 -10.00
C ILE A 189 -2.55 12.82 -10.92
N ILE A 190 -3.86 12.63 -10.81
CA ILE A 190 -4.65 11.65 -11.56
C ILE A 190 -5.84 12.29 -12.26
#